data_ab044456534625f9a4f5194cac37507b
#
_entry.id   ab044456534625f9a4f5194cac37507b
#
_cell.length_a   1.000
_cell.length_b   1.000
_cell.length_c   1.000
_cell.angle_alpha   90.00
_cell.angle_beta   90.00
_cell.angle_gamma   90.00
#
_symmetry.space_group_name_H-M   'P 1'
#
loop_
_entity.id
_entity.type
_entity.pdbx_description
1 polymer ?
#
loop_
_entity_poly.entity_id
_entity_poly.type
_entity_poly.pdbx_seq_one_letter_code
_entity_poly.pdbx_strand_id
1 'polypeptide(L)'
;ATLGLLFWAAMFGLVYRLLSYFKDVQEIGPLLAGKLLGVVLLAFFSILLLSNLVTALSTFFLARDLDQLATAPLDWLRLYLAKLAETTLHSSWMVALLAVPILTAYGVAFHGGWAFPLVALAAFVPFLVIPAVMGCALTLVLVNVFPARRTRDLLGVIAVLSAAALVLLLRLARPEQLARPDGFRSLVEFITVLRTPSSPLLPSEWAQRAIMAWLTWTPDPLSLYLLWTTAGALVVFGALLHRRLYRQGFSRAQEGAGGTSVRGRLGRLSYRLLAPLGAVRRELVLKEVRVFFRDSTQWSQLILLGVLMVVYVFNIKLLPLRRGESVGFFLANVIPFLNLGLAGFVLASVAARFLFPGVSLEGRTLWLLRASPLRMRDLLWAKFWVGTLPLLVLAIALVTATNLMLQVSTFIFAVTLLTIVFLTFAVAGLAVGLGTLYPRYDTENAAQIPTSFGGLVFMMSAIAVIGVVVVCEARPVYAWLRAQYTGQPVDPLQMVMGFVLAGLICIVACVAPLAAAERRLSTAEG
;
A
#
# COMPACT_ATOMS: atom_id res chain seq x y z
N ALA A 1 15.91 9.97 -11.03
CA ALA A 1 16.73 8.76 -11.24
C ALA A 1 17.56 8.43 -10.01
N THR A 2 18.33 9.37 -9.43
CA THR A 2 19.22 9.16 -8.27
C THR A 2 18.49 8.66 -7.02
N LEU A 3 17.37 9.25 -6.68
CA LEU A 3 16.57 8.89 -5.50
C LEU A 3 15.99 7.47 -5.62
N GLY A 4 15.58 7.07 -6.82
CA GLY A 4 15.11 5.71 -7.09
C GLY A 4 16.20 4.66 -6.96
N LEU A 5 17.39 4.97 -7.46
CA LEU A 5 18.55 4.09 -7.31
C LEU A 5 18.97 3.97 -5.85
N LEU A 6 18.97 5.07 -5.08
CA LEU A 6 19.26 5.04 -3.64
C LEU A 6 18.24 4.20 -2.88
N PHE A 7 16.94 4.33 -3.19
CA PHE A 7 15.89 3.51 -2.60
C PHE A 7 16.11 2.03 -2.89
N TRP A 8 16.37 1.68 -4.14
CA TRP A 8 16.62 0.29 -4.52
C TRP A 8 17.89 -0.26 -3.89
N ALA A 9 18.97 0.53 -3.84
CA ALA A 9 20.20 0.14 -3.17
C ALA A 9 20.01 -0.07 -1.67
N ALA A 10 19.26 0.80 -0.99
CA ALA A 10 18.96 0.66 0.42
C ALA A 10 18.12 -0.59 0.72
N MET A 11 17.06 -0.82 -0.07
CA MET A 11 16.19 -1.99 0.07
C MET A 11 16.94 -3.29 -0.25
N PHE A 12 17.72 -3.28 -1.33
CA PHE A 12 18.60 -4.39 -1.67
C PHE A 12 19.59 -4.67 -0.53
N GLY A 13 20.29 -3.64 -0.03
CA GLY A 13 21.29 -3.79 1.03
C GLY A 13 20.70 -4.34 2.34
N LEU A 14 19.51 -3.88 2.71
CA LEU A 14 18.81 -4.37 3.90
C LEU A 14 18.46 -5.86 3.76
N VAL A 15 17.82 -6.23 2.65
CA VAL A 15 17.42 -7.63 2.41
C VAL A 15 18.66 -8.52 2.24
N TYR A 16 19.67 -8.08 1.50
CA TYR A 16 20.91 -8.81 1.31
C TYR A 16 21.62 -9.09 2.64
N ARG A 17 21.74 -8.08 3.52
CA ARG A 17 22.35 -8.24 4.85
C ARG A 17 21.59 -9.24 5.71
N LEU A 18 20.25 -9.21 5.65
CA LEU A 18 19.41 -10.17 6.37
C LEU A 18 19.61 -11.60 5.84
N LEU A 19 19.64 -11.77 4.52
CA LEU A 19 19.83 -13.08 3.88
C LEU A 19 21.24 -13.62 4.12
N SER A 20 22.26 -12.77 4.12
CA SER A 20 23.64 -13.16 4.44
C SER A 20 23.74 -13.69 5.85
N TYR A 21 23.07 -13.04 6.82
CA TYR A 21 22.99 -13.54 8.20
C TYR A 21 22.30 -14.91 8.28
N PHE A 22 21.24 -15.14 7.52
CA PHE A 22 20.57 -16.45 7.48
C PHE A 22 21.45 -17.52 6.83
N LYS A 23 22.21 -17.19 5.78
CA LYS A 23 23.09 -18.14 5.09
C LYS A 23 24.18 -18.73 5.98
N ASP A 24 24.65 -17.96 6.97
CA ASP A 24 25.66 -18.40 7.93
C ASP A 24 25.14 -19.47 8.90
N VAL A 25 23.80 -19.66 9.00
CA VAL A 25 23.18 -20.71 9.80
C VAL A 25 23.03 -21.96 8.93
N GLN A 26 23.97 -22.89 9.07
CA GLN A 26 23.98 -24.16 8.33
C GLN A 26 22.66 -24.92 8.48
N GLU A 27 22.17 -25.56 7.40
CA GLU A 27 20.94 -26.36 7.26
C GLU A 27 19.60 -25.61 7.41
N ILE A 28 19.46 -24.61 8.28
CA ILE A 28 18.21 -23.89 8.57
C ILE A 28 18.08 -22.63 7.72
N GLY A 29 19.20 -22.04 7.32
CA GLY A 29 19.25 -20.76 6.61
C GLY A 29 18.43 -20.71 5.32
N PRO A 30 18.59 -21.64 4.37
CA PRO A 30 17.77 -21.67 3.15
C PRO A 30 16.29 -21.89 3.42
N LEU A 31 15.92 -22.67 4.43
CA LEU A 31 14.53 -22.89 4.84
C LEU A 31 13.91 -21.59 5.40
N LEU A 32 14.65 -20.90 6.26
CA LEU A 32 14.20 -19.63 6.84
C LEU A 32 14.06 -18.53 5.79
N ALA A 33 15.05 -18.42 4.88
CA ALA A 33 14.99 -17.50 3.74
C ALA A 33 13.79 -17.82 2.83
N GLY A 34 13.54 -19.11 2.54
CA GLY A 34 12.38 -19.53 1.77
C GLY A 34 11.06 -19.15 2.45
N LYS A 35 10.93 -19.35 3.75
CA LYS A 35 9.71 -18.94 4.50
C LYS A 35 9.55 -17.42 4.53
N LEU A 36 10.62 -16.65 4.69
CA LEU A 36 10.58 -15.20 4.60
C LEU A 36 10.06 -14.75 3.23
N LEU A 37 10.59 -15.32 2.14
CA LEU A 37 10.11 -15.06 0.79
C LEU A 37 8.62 -15.41 0.64
N GLY A 38 8.19 -16.55 1.17
CA GLY A 38 6.78 -16.98 1.16
C GLY A 38 5.86 -15.99 1.84
N VAL A 39 6.24 -15.46 3.01
CA VAL A 39 5.48 -14.42 3.74
C VAL A 39 5.42 -13.12 2.94
N VAL A 40 6.53 -12.68 2.36
CA VAL A 40 6.57 -11.47 1.51
C VAL A 40 5.68 -11.63 0.28
N LEU A 41 5.77 -12.76 -0.42
CA LEU A 41 4.92 -13.05 -1.58
C LEU A 41 3.44 -13.18 -1.19
N LEU A 42 3.12 -13.75 -0.03
CA LEU A 42 1.76 -13.80 0.48
C LEU A 42 1.20 -12.39 0.74
N ALA A 43 2.00 -11.53 1.35
CA ALA A 43 1.63 -10.12 1.55
C ALA A 43 1.40 -9.42 0.21
N PHE A 44 2.28 -9.62 -0.77
CA PHE A 44 2.11 -9.09 -2.13
C PHE A 44 0.85 -9.63 -2.80
N PHE A 45 0.58 -10.93 -2.71
CA PHE A 45 -0.62 -11.54 -3.26
C PHE A 45 -1.89 -10.93 -2.68
N SER A 46 -1.91 -10.73 -1.37
CA SER A 46 -3.04 -10.14 -0.65
C SER A 46 -3.29 -8.69 -1.07
N ILE A 47 -2.22 -7.88 -1.13
CA ILE A 47 -2.29 -6.48 -1.60
C ILE A 47 -2.75 -6.43 -3.06
N LEU A 48 -2.21 -7.30 -3.92
CA LEU A 48 -2.58 -7.36 -5.33
C LEU A 48 -4.05 -7.76 -5.52
N LEU A 49 -4.56 -8.75 -4.78
CA LEU A 49 -5.95 -9.17 -4.89
C LEU A 49 -6.91 -8.01 -4.58
N LEU A 50 -6.65 -7.29 -3.49
CA LEU A 50 -7.44 -6.14 -3.09
C LEU A 50 -7.30 -4.97 -4.07
N SER A 51 -6.08 -4.65 -4.48
CA SER A 51 -5.81 -3.57 -5.44
C SER A 51 -6.47 -3.84 -6.79
N ASN A 52 -6.37 -5.08 -7.30
CA ASN A 52 -6.99 -5.47 -8.56
C ASN A 52 -8.52 -5.43 -8.51
N LEU A 53 -9.14 -5.81 -7.38
CA LEU A 53 -10.59 -5.76 -7.24
C LEU A 53 -11.13 -4.33 -7.40
N VAL A 54 -10.47 -3.36 -6.77
CA VAL A 54 -10.86 -1.94 -6.85
C VAL A 54 -10.51 -1.33 -8.21
N THR A 55 -9.33 -1.64 -8.72
CA THR A 55 -8.88 -1.15 -10.04
C THR A 55 -9.76 -1.71 -11.15
N ALA A 56 -10.17 -2.99 -11.08
CA ALA A 56 -11.08 -3.59 -12.03
C ALA A 56 -12.45 -2.89 -12.07
N LEU A 57 -13.01 -2.52 -10.91
CA LEU A 57 -14.26 -1.77 -10.88
C LEU A 57 -14.12 -0.43 -11.62
N SER A 58 -13.02 0.28 -11.39
CA SER A 58 -12.73 1.54 -12.08
C SER A 58 -12.52 1.35 -13.59
N THR A 59 -11.70 0.36 -13.99
CA THR A 59 -11.26 0.16 -15.37
C THR A 59 -12.35 -0.45 -16.27
N PHE A 60 -13.16 -1.38 -15.74
CA PHE A 60 -14.19 -2.10 -16.51
C PHE A 60 -15.55 -1.43 -16.49
N PHE A 61 -15.87 -0.57 -15.49
CA PHE A 61 -17.24 -0.07 -15.32
C PHE A 61 -17.35 1.44 -15.11
N LEU A 62 -16.31 2.12 -14.62
CA LEU A 62 -16.38 3.54 -14.26
C LEU A 62 -15.51 4.45 -15.15
N ALA A 63 -14.68 3.90 -16.02
CA ALA A 63 -13.82 4.67 -16.90
C ALA A 63 -14.65 5.34 -18.01
N ARG A 64 -14.35 6.59 -18.32
CA ARG A 64 -15.12 7.39 -19.30
C ARG A 64 -14.92 6.98 -20.76
N ASP A 65 -13.82 6.30 -21.06
CA ASP A 65 -13.52 5.73 -22.38
C ASP A 65 -14.45 4.56 -22.76
N LEU A 66 -15.12 3.97 -21.77
CA LEU A 66 -15.99 2.80 -21.97
C LEU A 66 -17.19 3.10 -22.87
N ASP A 67 -17.76 4.29 -22.82
CA ASP A 67 -18.88 4.69 -23.66
C ASP A 67 -18.47 4.69 -25.15
N GLN A 68 -17.26 5.14 -25.46
CA GLN A 68 -16.70 5.12 -26.82
C GLN A 68 -16.33 3.70 -27.25
N LEU A 69 -15.73 2.91 -26.34
CA LEU A 69 -15.35 1.52 -26.60
C LEU A 69 -16.56 0.59 -26.77
N ALA A 70 -17.67 0.87 -26.06
CA ALA A 70 -18.91 0.09 -26.18
C ALA A 70 -19.62 0.27 -27.53
N THR A 71 -19.42 1.43 -28.18
CA THR A 71 -19.98 1.73 -29.53
C THR A 71 -19.05 1.33 -30.66
N ALA A 72 -17.77 1.09 -30.38
CA ALA A 72 -16.79 0.67 -31.38
C ALA A 72 -16.97 -0.81 -31.77
N PRO A 73 -16.70 -1.20 -33.03
CA PRO A 73 -16.78 -2.59 -33.49
C PRO A 73 -15.57 -3.41 -33.03
N LEU A 74 -15.40 -3.52 -31.70
CA LEU A 74 -14.28 -4.24 -31.09
C LEU A 74 -14.69 -5.68 -30.73
N ASP A 75 -13.75 -6.60 -30.93
CA ASP A 75 -13.88 -7.97 -30.43
C ASP A 75 -13.86 -7.98 -28.90
N TRP A 76 -14.84 -8.65 -28.30
CA TRP A 76 -15.00 -8.76 -26.84
C TRP A 76 -13.76 -9.33 -26.15
N LEU A 77 -13.02 -10.24 -26.81
CA LEU A 77 -11.80 -10.83 -26.25
C LEU A 77 -10.65 -9.80 -26.20
N ARG A 78 -10.50 -9.01 -27.26
CA ARG A 78 -9.49 -7.93 -27.29
C ARG A 78 -9.77 -6.88 -26.23
N LEU A 79 -11.04 -6.49 -26.06
CA LEU A 79 -11.44 -5.56 -25.02
C LEU A 79 -11.13 -6.11 -23.62
N TYR A 80 -11.47 -7.38 -23.37
CA TYR A 80 -11.16 -8.02 -22.09
C TYR A 80 -9.67 -8.06 -21.81
N LEU A 81 -8.85 -8.53 -22.76
CA LEU A 81 -7.40 -8.65 -22.57
C LEU A 81 -6.74 -7.27 -22.38
N ALA A 82 -7.18 -6.25 -23.13
CA ALA A 82 -6.68 -4.88 -22.97
C ALA A 82 -7.00 -4.32 -21.57
N LYS A 83 -8.25 -4.46 -21.11
CA LYS A 83 -8.67 -3.99 -19.78
C LYS A 83 -8.05 -4.81 -18.64
N LEU A 84 -7.83 -6.11 -18.84
CA LEU A 84 -7.10 -6.95 -17.90
C LEU A 84 -5.62 -6.51 -17.78
N ALA A 85 -4.96 -6.26 -18.91
CA ALA A 85 -3.58 -5.76 -18.93
C ALA A 85 -3.48 -4.39 -18.26
N GLU A 86 -4.40 -3.47 -18.57
CA GLU A 86 -4.50 -2.15 -17.94
C GLU A 86 -4.67 -2.27 -16.42
N THR A 87 -5.61 -3.11 -15.95
CA THR A 87 -5.84 -3.36 -14.53
C THR A 87 -4.60 -3.92 -13.86
N THR A 88 -3.95 -4.93 -14.47
CA THR A 88 -2.75 -5.57 -13.93
C THR A 88 -1.61 -4.56 -13.79
N LEU A 89 -1.35 -3.76 -14.82
CA LEU A 89 -0.28 -2.76 -14.81
C LEU A 89 -0.52 -1.69 -13.73
N HIS A 90 -1.75 -1.17 -13.65
CA HIS A 90 -2.09 -0.13 -12.69
C HIS A 90 -2.14 -0.59 -11.23
N SER A 91 -2.43 -1.87 -10.98
CA SER A 91 -2.46 -2.41 -9.62
C SER A 91 -1.11 -2.95 -9.15
N SER A 92 -0.24 -3.42 -10.07
CA SER A 92 0.97 -4.18 -9.73
C SER A 92 2.24 -3.35 -9.62
N TRP A 93 2.25 -2.11 -10.09
CA TRP A 93 3.46 -1.29 -10.16
C TRP A 93 4.18 -1.10 -8.81
N MET A 94 3.42 -0.91 -7.71
CA MET A 94 3.99 -0.76 -6.36
C MET A 94 4.64 -2.05 -5.89
N VAL A 95 3.97 -3.17 -6.14
CA VAL A 95 4.49 -4.50 -5.77
C VAL A 95 5.72 -4.82 -6.62
N ALA A 96 5.72 -4.51 -7.92
CA ALA A 96 6.87 -4.68 -8.79
C ALA A 96 8.07 -3.84 -8.32
N LEU A 97 7.84 -2.58 -7.92
CA LEU A 97 8.88 -1.69 -7.42
C LEU A 97 9.59 -2.26 -6.19
N LEU A 98 8.85 -2.94 -5.29
CA LEU A 98 9.42 -3.57 -4.09
C LEU A 98 9.98 -4.97 -4.39
N ALA A 99 9.35 -5.72 -5.28
CA ALA A 99 9.77 -7.10 -5.58
C ALA A 99 11.14 -7.16 -6.27
N VAL A 100 11.44 -6.21 -7.16
CA VAL A 100 12.71 -6.21 -7.91
C VAL A 100 13.93 -6.17 -6.99
N PRO A 101 14.11 -5.22 -6.06
CA PRO A 101 15.27 -5.21 -5.16
C PRO A 101 15.30 -6.42 -4.21
N ILE A 102 14.12 -6.91 -3.79
CA ILE A 102 14.05 -8.12 -2.94
C ILE A 102 14.54 -9.35 -3.70
N LEU A 103 14.00 -9.61 -4.89
CA LEU A 103 14.38 -10.77 -5.70
C LEU A 103 15.83 -10.70 -6.13
N THR A 104 16.35 -9.53 -6.50
CA THR A 104 17.77 -9.37 -6.82
C THR A 104 18.66 -9.66 -5.61
N ALA A 105 18.26 -9.27 -4.39
CA ALA A 105 18.98 -9.61 -3.17
C ALA A 105 19.03 -11.13 -2.93
N TYR A 106 17.93 -11.84 -3.16
CA TYR A 106 17.91 -13.32 -3.11
C TYR A 106 18.85 -13.93 -4.14
N GLY A 107 18.81 -13.45 -5.39
CA GLY A 107 19.67 -13.94 -6.47
C GLY A 107 21.15 -13.79 -6.15
N VAL A 108 21.56 -12.65 -5.59
CA VAL A 108 22.96 -12.39 -5.22
C VAL A 108 23.35 -13.16 -3.96
N ALA A 109 22.52 -13.19 -2.92
CA ALA A 109 22.84 -13.88 -1.66
C ALA A 109 23.03 -15.40 -1.85
N PHE A 110 22.21 -16.02 -2.70
CA PHE A 110 22.25 -17.47 -2.96
C PHE A 110 23.00 -17.85 -4.25
N HIS A 111 23.73 -16.93 -4.88
CA HIS A 111 24.49 -17.19 -6.11
C HIS A 111 23.64 -17.78 -7.26
N GLY A 112 22.46 -17.21 -7.50
CA GLY A 112 21.48 -17.71 -8.47
C GLY A 112 21.91 -17.69 -9.95
N GLY A 113 23.08 -17.13 -10.25
CA GLY A 113 23.64 -17.05 -11.60
C GLY A 113 22.94 -16.02 -12.49
N TRP A 114 23.44 -15.91 -13.73
CA TRP A 114 22.93 -14.94 -14.73
C TRP A 114 21.50 -15.26 -15.23
N ALA A 115 21.07 -16.52 -15.15
CA ALA A 115 19.74 -16.95 -15.57
C ALA A 115 18.65 -16.72 -14.51
N PHE A 116 19.04 -16.41 -13.27
CA PHE A 116 18.07 -16.18 -12.17
C PHE A 116 17.02 -15.09 -12.47
N PRO A 117 17.36 -13.94 -13.06
CA PRO A 117 16.34 -12.94 -13.40
C PRO A 117 15.24 -13.47 -14.33
N LEU A 118 15.58 -14.38 -15.26
CA LEU A 118 14.59 -15.01 -16.14
C LEU A 118 13.65 -15.94 -15.36
N VAL A 119 14.19 -16.72 -14.45
CA VAL A 119 13.38 -17.61 -13.60
C VAL A 119 12.49 -16.80 -12.65
N ALA A 120 13.04 -15.76 -12.04
CA ALA A 120 12.29 -14.84 -11.18
C ALA A 120 11.13 -14.19 -11.97
N LEU A 121 11.38 -13.72 -13.18
CA LEU A 121 10.35 -13.16 -14.06
C LEU A 121 9.32 -14.20 -14.46
N ALA A 122 9.75 -15.42 -14.82
CA ALA A 122 8.86 -16.52 -15.18
C ALA A 122 7.93 -16.95 -14.04
N ALA A 123 8.36 -16.81 -12.78
CA ALA A 123 7.52 -17.05 -11.62
C ALA A 123 6.64 -15.84 -11.27
N PHE A 124 7.18 -14.63 -11.42
CA PHE A 124 6.52 -13.40 -10.99
C PHE A 124 5.38 -12.96 -11.93
N VAL A 125 5.54 -13.13 -13.25
CA VAL A 125 4.49 -12.76 -14.23
C VAL A 125 3.16 -13.50 -13.96
N PRO A 126 3.10 -14.84 -13.92
CA PRO A 126 1.84 -15.52 -13.62
C PRO A 126 1.35 -15.24 -12.20
N PHE A 127 2.25 -15.02 -11.25
CA PHE A 127 1.91 -14.59 -9.89
C PHE A 127 1.17 -13.24 -9.86
N LEU A 128 1.47 -12.28 -10.75
CA LEU A 128 0.75 -11.01 -10.89
C LEU A 128 -0.61 -11.20 -11.59
N VAL A 129 -0.68 -12.07 -12.59
CA VAL A 129 -1.90 -12.29 -13.40
C VAL A 129 -3.00 -12.98 -12.58
N ILE A 130 -2.67 -13.94 -11.72
CA ILE A 130 -3.65 -14.68 -10.94
C ILE A 130 -4.56 -13.75 -10.11
N PRO A 131 -4.05 -12.88 -9.22
CA PRO A 131 -4.90 -11.99 -8.43
C PRO A 131 -5.59 -10.91 -9.29
N ALA A 132 -5.02 -10.54 -10.45
CA ALA A 132 -5.66 -9.62 -11.37
C ALA A 132 -6.93 -10.22 -11.98
N VAL A 133 -6.85 -11.43 -12.49
CA VAL A 133 -8.03 -12.11 -13.06
C VAL A 133 -9.07 -12.42 -11.97
N MET A 134 -8.63 -12.85 -10.79
CA MET A 134 -9.54 -13.09 -9.66
C MET A 134 -10.29 -11.80 -9.26
N GLY A 135 -9.59 -10.68 -9.17
CA GLY A 135 -10.17 -9.37 -8.88
C GLY A 135 -11.18 -8.94 -9.96
N CYS A 136 -10.82 -9.07 -11.25
CA CYS A 136 -11.71 -8.77 -12.36
C CYS A 136 -12.96 -9.66 -12.37
N ALA A 137 -12.80 -10.98 -12.19
CA ALA A 137 -13.90 -11.93 -12.16
C ALA A 137 -14.86 -11.64 -10.99
N LEU A 138 -14.33 -11.40 -9.80
CA LEU A 138 -15.12 -11.07 -8.63
C LEU A 138 -15.88 -9.74 -8.83
N THR A 139 -15.24 -8.72 -9.40
CA THR A 139 -15.88 -7.44 -9.72
C THR A 139 -17.02 -7.63 -10.72
N LEU A 140 -16.82 -8.44 -11.76
CA LEU A 140 -17.87 -8.77 -12.74
C LEU A 140 -19.09 -9.42 -12.08
N VAL A 141 -18.87 -10.39 -11.20
CA VAL A 141 -19.95 -11.06 -10.48
C VAL A 141 -20.69 -10.07 -9.57
N LEU A 142 -19.95 -9.29 -8.78
CA LEU A 142 -20.52 -8.35 -7.83
C LEU A 142 -21.38 -7.27 -8.50
N VAL A 143 -20.91 -6.71 -9.62
CA VAL A 143 -21.68 -5.69 -10.38
C VAL A 143 -22.98 -6.28 -10.94
N ASN A 144 -23.00 -7.57 -11.28
CA ASN A 144 -24.20 -8.23 -11.79
C ASN A 144 -25.18 -8.68 -10.70
N VAL A 145 -24.68 -9.00 -9.50
CA VAL A 145 -25.54 -9.44 -8.38
C VAL A 145 -26.19 -8.26 -7.67
N PHE A 146 -25.49 -7.15 -7.53
CA PHE A 146 -25.97 -5.98 -6.79
C PHE A 146 -26.59 -4.94 -7.73
N PRO A 147 -27.81 -4.43 -7.46
CA PRO A 147 -28.45 -3.41 -8.29
C PRO A 147 -27.67 -2.10 -8.24
N ALA A 148 -27.46 -1.51 -9.40
CA ALA A 148 -26.63 -0.33 -9.64
C ALA A 148 -27.02 0.95 -8.86
N ARG A 149 -28.25 1.02 -8.34
CA ARG A 149 -28.72 2.15 -7.53
C ARG A 149 -27.92 2.38 -6.24
N ARG A 150 -27.05 1.42 -5.87
CA ARG A 150 -26.27 1.43 -4.62
C ARG A 150 -24.79 1.08 -4.87
N THR A 151 -24.14 1.80 -5.78
CA THR A 151 -22.68 1.67 -5.98
C THR A 151 -21.91 1.70 -4.64
N ARG A 152 -22.41 2.45 -3.68
CA ARG A 152 -21.87 2.54 -2.33
C ARG A 152 -22.02 1.22 -1.55
N ASP A 153 -23.17 0.55 -1.68
CA ASP A 153 -23.41 -0.74 -1.02
C ASP A 153 -22.59 -1.85 -1.66
N LEU A 154 -22.41 -1.80 -2.99
CA LEU A 154 -21.51 -2.69 -3.74
C LEU A 154 -20.08 -2.57 -3.23
N LEU A 155 -19.59 -1.35 -3.07
CA LEU A 155 -18.25 -1.09 -2.53
C LEU A 155 -18.11 -1.59 -1.10
N GLY A 156 -19.14 -1.44 -0.27
CA GLY A 156 -19.19 -2.00 1.09
C GLY A 156 -19.08 -3.53 1.10
N VAL A 157 -19.80 -4.20 0.21
CA VAL A 157 -19.74 -5.67 0.07
C VAL A 157 -18.38 -6.12 -0.44
N ILE A 158 -17.83 -5.44 -1.44
CA ILE A 158 -16.46 -5.69 -1.94
C ILE A 158 -15.46 -5.59 -0.77
N ALA A 159 -15.57 -4.58 0.06
CA ALA A 159 -14.70 -4.39 1.22
C ALA A 159 -14.82 -5.53 2.22
N VAL A 160 -16.03 -5.93 2.58
CA VAL A 160 -16.27 -7.03 3.54
C VAL A 160 -15.75 -8.36 2.97
N LEU A 161 -16.04 -8.67 1.70
CA LEU A 161 -15.54 -9.88 1.05
C LEU A 161 -14.02 -9.88 0.93
N SER A 162 -13.42 -8.75 0.63
CA SER A 162 -11.97 -8.60 0.55
C SER A 162 -11.32 -8.78 1.93
N ALA A 163 -11.91 -8.20 3.00
CA ALA A 163 -11.45 -8.40 4.36
C ALA A 163 -11.56 -9.88 4.78
N ALA A 164 -12.69 -10.51 4.47
CA ALA A 164 -12.90 -11.93 4.78
C ALA A 164 -11.93 -12.83 4.02
N ALA A 165 -11.72 -12.58 2.72
CA ALA A 165 -10.77 -13.31 1.89
C ALA A 165 -9.34 -13.18 2.43
N LEU A 166 -8.95 -11.99 2.85
CA LEU A 166 -7.62 -11.74 3.38
C LEU A 166 -7.41 -12.37 4.76
N VAL A 167 -8.41 -12.32 5.65
CA VAL A 167 -8.37 -13.05 6.93
C VAL A 167 -8.28 -14.56 6.68
N LEU A 168 -8.99 -15.07 5.69
CA LEU A 168 -8.93 -16.47 5.29
C LEU A 168 -7.54 -16.85 4.76
N LEU A 169 -6.96 -16.02 3.88
CA LEU A 169 -5.60 -16.21 3.35
C LEU A 169 -4.55 -16.23 4.46
N LEU A 170 -4.67 -15.31 5.43
CA LEU A 170 -3.77 -15.26 6.58
C LEU A 170 -3.95 -16.49 7.50
N ARG A 171 -5.17 -16.98 7.69
CA ARG A 171 -5.43 -18.25 8.43
C ARG A 171 -4.85 -19.45 7.70
N LEU A 172 -4.94 -19.51 6.38
CA LEU A 172 -4.35 -20.59 5.57
C LEU A 172 -2.82 -20.58 5.64
N ALA A 173 -2.21 -19.40 5.68
CA ALA A 173 -0.76 -19.24 5.79
C ALA A 173 -0.18 -19.61 7.17
N ARG A 174 -1.03 -19.64 8.22
CA ARG A 174 -0.64 -19.95 9.62
C ARG A 174 0.71 -19.33 10.04
N PRO A 175 0.93 -18.02 9.84
CA PRO A 175 2.20 -17.38 10.21
C PRO A 175 2.50 -17.50 11.72
N GLU A 176 1.47 -17.79 12.53
CA GLU A 176 1.54 -18.04 13.97
C GLU A 176 2.49 -19.17 14.34
N GLN A 177 2.61 -20.20 13.48
CA GLN A 177 3.49 -21.34 13.73
C GLN A 177 4.97 -20.98 13.62
N LEU A 178 5.32 -19.99 12.76
CA LEU A 178 6.69 -19.49 12.61
C LEU A 178 7.13 -18.60 13.78
N ALA A 179 6.17 -17.99 14.45
CA ALA A 179 6.40 -17.00 15.49
C ALA A 179 6.41 -17.60 16.92
N ARG A 180 6.33 -18.92 17.07
CA ARG A 180 6.36 -19.63 18.37
C ARG A 180 7.60 -20.53 18.48
N PRO A 181 8.80 -19.99 18.69
CA PRO A 181 9.97 -20.84 18.96
C PRO A 181 9.81 -21.69 20.22
N ASP A 182 9.12 -21.16 21.23
CA ASP A 182 8.91 -21.82 22.53
C ASP A 182 7.87 -22.96 22.51
N GLY A 183 7.14 -23.11 21.40
CA GLY A 183 6.17 -24.22 21.21
C GLY A 183 6.80 -25.48 20.68
N PHE A 184 8.06 -25.44 20.26
CA PHE A 184 8.75 -26.61 19.71
C PHE A 184 9.51 -27.34 20.79
N ARG A 185 9.09 -28.57 21.08
CA ARG A 185 9.75 -29.46 22.05
C ARG A 185 11.11 -29.97 21.57
N SER A 186 11.44 -29.78 20.26
CA SER A 186 12.72 -30.18 19.69
C SER A 186 13.05 -29.42 18.42
N LEU A 187 14.35 -29.27 18.09
CA LEU A 187 14.86 -28.74 16.83
C LEU A 187 14.28 -29.47 15.60
N VAL A 188 14.02 -30.75 15.72
CA VAL A 188 13.42 -31.59 14.66
C VAL A 188 11.99 -31.15 14.35
N GLU A 189 11.20 -30.84 15.37
CA GLU A 189 9.83 -30.35 15.19
C GLU A 189 9.81 -28.96 14.52
N PHE A 190 10.72 -28.08 14.92
CA PHE A 190 10.91 -26.76 14.28
C PHE A 190 11.28 -26.89 12.80
N ILE A 191 12.25 -27.74 12.45
CA ILE A 191 12.65 -28.01 11.07
C ILE A 191 11.50 -28.62 10.26
N THR A 192 10.72 -29.51 10.87
CA THR A 192 9.56 -30.13 10.20
C THR A 192 8.49 -29.09 9.86
N VAL A 193 8.20 -28.17 10.77
CA VAL A 193 7.26 -27.06 10.51
C VAL A 193 7.80 -26.09 9.47
N LEU A 194 9.10 -25.82 9.45
CA LEU A 194 9.72 -25.02 8.40
C LEU A 194 9.64 -25.70 7.03
N ARG A 195 9.74 -27.01 6.95
CA ARG A 195 9.61 -27.78 5.71
C ARG A 195 8.18 -27.93 5.24
N THR A 196 7.20 -27.94 6.16
CA THR A 196 5.79 -28.13 5.80
C THR A 196 5.27 -26.88 5.07
N PRO A 197 4.64 -27.00 3.89
CA PRO A 197 4.04 -25.87 3.20
C PRO A 197 2.92 -25.27 4.05
N SER A 198 2.85 -23.94 4.11
CA SER A 198 1.82 -23.22 4.86
C SER A 198 0.42 -23.52 4.29
N SER A 199 0.31 -23.63 2.96
CA SER A 199 -0.86 -24.12 2.24
C SER A 199 -0.47 -24.47 0.79
N PRO A 200 -0.71 -25.71 0.34
CA PRO A 200 -0.37 -26.14 -1.02
C PRO A 200 -1.23 -25.47 -2.10
N LEU A 201 -2.28 -24.74 -1.73
CA LEU A 201 -3.22 -24.09 -2.63
C LEU A 201 -2.88 -22.63 -2.96
N LEU A 202 -1.89 -22.05 -2.26
CA LEU A 202 -1.58 -20.63 -2.41
C LEU A 202 -0.57 -20.38 -3.55
N PRO A 203 -0.89 -19.49 -4.50
CA PRO A 203 0.05 -19.09 -5.56
C PRO A 203 1.37 -18.49 -5.03
N SER A 204 1.34 -17.87 -3.84
CA SER A 204 2.54 -17.37 -3.16
C SER A 204 3.51 -18.48 -2.77
N GLU A 205 3.01 -19.64 -2.36
CA GLU A 205 3.84 -20.83 -2.06
C GLU A 205 4.45 -21.41 -3.34
N TRP A 206 3.68 -21.47 -4.43
CA TRP A 206 4.22 -21.96 -5.71
C TRP A 206 5.31 -21.05 -6.25
N ALA A 207 5.11 -19.72 -6.18
CA ALA A 207 6.12 -18.75 -6.59
C ALA A 207 7.39 -18.84 -5.72
N GLN A 208 7.21 -18.95 -4.40
CA GLN A 208 8.32 -19.12 -3.45
C GLN A 208 9.12 -20.41 -3.74
N ARG A 209 8.43 -21.53 -3.94
CA ARG A 209 9.07 -22.81 -4.26
C ARG A 209 9.80 -22.76 -5.59
N ALA A 210 9.19 -22.21 -6.63
CA ALA A 210 9.83 -22.08 -7.94
C ALA A 210 11.13 -21.27 -7.87
N ILE A 211 11.12 -20.14 -7.13
CA ILE A 211 12.28 -19.28 -6.94
C ILE A 211 13.35 -19.98 -6.10
N MET A 212 12.96 -20.56 -4.96
CA MET A 212 13.89 -21.21 -4.06
C MET A 212 14.47 -22.51 -4.65
N ALA A 213 13.69 -23.27 -5.42
CA ALA A 213 14.17 -24.47 -6.11
C ALA A 213 15.36 -24.17 -7.04
N TRP A 214 15.31 -23.03 -7.74
CA TRP A 214 16.44 -22.56 -8.54
C TRP A 214 17.64 -22.17 -7.68
N LEU A 215 17.42 -21.42 -6.61
CA LEU A 215 18.47 -20.91 -5.73
C LEU A 215 19.16 -22.01 -4.90
N THR A 216 18.44 -23.10 -4.60
CA THR A 216 18.97 -24.24 -3.83
C THR A 216 19.36 -25.42 -4.71
N TRP A 217 19.31 -25.26 -6.05
CA TRP A 217 19.62 -26.32 -7.02
C TRP A 217 18.79 -27.60 -6.84
N THR A 218 17.58 -27.46 -6.32
CA THR A 218 16.62 -28.55 -6.17
C THR A 218 15.55 -28.40 -7.25
N PRO A 219 15.59 -29.15 -8.37
CA PRO A 219 14.66 -28.93 -9.47
C PRO A 219 13.21 -29.23 -9.04
N ASP A 220 12.36 -28.21 -9.08
CA ASP A 220 10.91 -28.33 -8.87
C ASP A 220 10.15 -27.63 -10.02
N PRO A 221 10.01 -28.30 -11.18
CA PRO A 221 9.29 -27.75 -12.32
C PRO A 221 7.78 -27.67 -12.07
N LEU A 222 7.25 -28.45 -11.11
CA LEU A 222 5.83 -28.54 -10.82
C LEU A 222 5.27 -27.20 -10.36
N SER A 223 5.97 -26.50 -9.47
CA SER A 223 5.52 -25.20 -8.93
C SER A 223 5.40 -24.14 -10.01
N LEU A 224 6.35 -24.08 -10.95
CA LEU A 224 6.28 -23.15 -12.08
C LEU A 224 5.16 -23.54 -13.06
N TYR A 225 5.00 -24.84 -13.33
CA TYR A 225 3.93 -25.34 -14.17
C TYR A 225 2.54 -25.02 -13.58
N LEU A 226 2.35 -25.21 -12.29
CA LEU A 226 1.11 -24.85 -11.58
C LEU A 226 0.79 -23.36 -11.69
N LEU A 227 1.79 -22.48 -11.57
CA LEU A 227 1.59 -21.04 -11.74
C LEU A 227 1.07 -20.69 -13.13
N TRP A 228 1.70 -21.18 -14.18
CA TRP A 228 1.34 -20.87 -15.56
C TRP A 228 0.01 -21.49 -15.98
N THR A 229 -0.24 -22.74 -15.62
CA THR A 229 -1.50 -23.42 -15.94
C THR A 229 -2.67 -22.78 -15.21
N THR A 230 -2.50 -22.43 -13.93
CA THR A 230 -3.54 -21.75 -13.14
C THR A 230 -3.80 -20.34 -13.69
N ALA A 231 -2.76 -19.56 -14.01
CA ALA A 231 -2.91 -18.24 -14.61
C ALA A 231 -3.65 -18.34 -15.96
N GLY A 232 -3.23 -19.25 -16.83
CA GLY A 232 -3.88 -19.48 -18.13
C GLY A 232 -5.35 -19.93 -18.00
N ALA A 233 -5.64 -20.89 -17.13
CA ALA A 233 -7.00 -21.35 -16.86
C ALA A 233 -7.89 -20.22 -16.33
N LEU A 234 -7.37 -19.39 -15.41
CA LEU A 234 -8.11 -18.25 -14.87
C LEU A 234 -8.35 -17.17 -15.93
N VAL A 235 -7.38 -16.87 -16.81
CA VAL A 235 -7.57 -15.91 -17.92
C VAL A 235 -8.69 -16.38 -18.85
N VAL A 236 -8.71 -17.67 -19.22
CA VAL A 236 -9.78 -18.25 -20.06
C VAL A 236 -11.13 -18.18 -19.33
N PHE A 237 -11.16 -18.57 -18.04
CA PHE A 237 -12.38 -18.49 -17.24
C PHE A 237 -12.89 -17.04 -17.12
N GLY A 238 -11.99 -16.08 -16.85
CA GLY A 238 -12.32 -14.67 -16.78
C GLY A 238 -12.85 -14.12 -18.11
N ALA A 239 -12.27 -14.54 -19.24
CA ALA A 239 -12.75 -14.17 -20.57
C ALA A 239 -14.17 -14.69 -20.84
N LEU A 240 -14.45 -15.94 -20.49
CA LEU A 240 -15.79 -16.53 -20.63
C LEU A 240 -16.82 -15.81 -19.72
N LEU A 241 -16.43 -15.50 -18.51
CA LEU A 241 -17.26 -14.75 -17.57
C LEU A 241 -17.55 -13.33 -18.09
N HIS A 242 -16.53 -12.64 -18.61
CA HIS A 242 -16.66 -11.33 -19.24
C HIS A 242 -17.63 -11.38 -20.42
N ARG A 243 -17.50 -12.36 -21.32
CA ARG A 243 -18.41 -12.53 -22.45
C ARG A 243 -19.87 -12.64 -22.03
N ARG A 244 -20.15 -13.33 -20.91
CA ARG A 244 -21.52 -13.57 -20.44
C ARG A 244 -22.09 -12.39 -19.65
N LEU A 245 -21.30 -11.78 -18.79
CA LEU A 245 -21.80 -10.86 -17.74
C LEU A 245 -21.52 -9.38 -18.03
N TYR A 246 -20.55 -9.05 -18.90
CA TYR A 246 -20.08 -7.67 -19.03
C TYR A 246 -21.17 -6.70 -19.51
N ARG A 247 -21.91 -7.05 -20.56
CA ARG A 247 -22.95 -6.17 -21.13
C ARG A 247 -24.03 -5.83 -20.10
N GLN A 248 -24.50 -6.83 -19.36
CA GLN A 248 -25.52 -6.62 -18.32
C GLN A 248 -24.96 -5.80 -17.15
N GLY A 249 -23.72 -6.08 -16.73
CA GLY A 249 -23.06 -5.33 -15.66
C GLY A 249 -22.80 -3.89 -16.04
N PHE A 250 -22.37 -3.63 -17.29
CA PHE A 250 -22.13 -2.27 -17.78
C PHE A 250 -23.41 -1.43 -17.80
N SER A 251 -24.53 -1.94 -18.36
CA SER A 251 -25.82 -1.26 -18.32
C SER A 251 -26.26 -0.94 -16.90
N ARG A 252 -26.17 -1.90 -15.98
CA ARG A 252 -26.51 -1.71 -14.57
C ARG A 252 -25.61 -0.68 -13.86
N ALA A 253 -24.33 -0.63 -14.18
CA ALA A 253 -23.41 0.34 -13.60
C ALA A 253 -23.72 1.78 -14.03
N GLN A 254 -24.17 1.98 -15.27
CA GLN A 254 -24.56 3.29 -15.80
C GLN A 254 -25.87 3.82 -15.20
N GLU A 255 -26.85 2.96 -14.91
CA GLU A 255 -28.13 3.36 -14.29
C GLU A 255 -27.96 3.92 -12.87
N GLY A 256 -26.84 3.65 -12.20
CA GLY A 256 -26.55 4.09 -10.82
C GLY A 256 -25.96 5.50 -10.69
N ALA A 257 -25.61 6.18 -11.78
CA ALA A 257 -24.90 7.47 -11.78
C ALA A 257 -25.75 8.69 -11.38
N GLY A 258 -27.05 8.52 -11.09
CA GLY A 258 -27.96 9.55 -10.61
C GLY A 258 -27.64 9.97 -9.18
N GLY A 259 -27.00 11.14 -9.00
CA GLY A 259 -26.45 11.63 -7.75
C GLY A 259 -27.47 11.82 -6.64
N THR A 260 -27.23 11.23 -5.48
CA THR A 260 -27.89 11.57 -4.23
C THR A 260 -27.35 12.90 -3.71
N SER A 261 -28.21 13.92 -3.70
CA SER A 261 -27.94 15.21 -3.08
C SER A 261 -27.78 15.03 -1.57
N VAL A 262 -26.56 15.18 -1.08
CA VAL A 262 -26.29 15.32 0.37
C VAL A 262 -26.68 16.75 0.79
N ARG A 263 -27.97 17.08 0.65
CA ARG A 263 -28.59 18.27 1.25
C ARG A 263 -29.23 17.88 2.59
N GLY A 264 -28.48 18.03 3.69
CA GLY A 264 -28.97 17.67 5.01
C GLY A 264 -28.18 18.37 6.13
N ARG A 265 -28.47 18.03 7.36
CA ARG A 265 -27.89 18.53 8.62
C ARG A 265 -26.35 18.63 8.63
N LEU A 266 -25.64 17.71 7.93
CA LEU A 266 -24.18 17.73 7.77
C LEU A 266 -23.66 19.00 7.06
N GLY A 267 -24.38 19.52 6.06
CA GLY A 267 -23.96 20.74 5.36
C GLY A 267 -24.03 21.98 6.25
N ARG A 268 -25.01 22.04 7.17
CA ARG A 268 -25.11 23.16 8.15
C ARG A 268 -24.05 23.07 9.24
N LEU A 269 -23.71 21.86 9.68
CA LEU A 269 -22.68 21.65 10.71
C LEU A 269 -21.29 21.99 10.18
N SER A 270 -20.95 21.52 8.98
CA SER A 270 -19.65 21.84 8.34
C SER A 270 -19.50 23.34 8.07
N TYR A 271 -20.58 24.02 7.70
CA TYR A 271 -20.58 25.46 7.47
C TYR A 271 -20.34 26.26 8.77
N ARG A 272 -20.88 25.80 9.91
CA ARG A 272 -20.62 26.39 11.23
C ARG A 272 -19.22 26.11 11.75
N LEU A 273 -18.72 24.90 11.58
CA LEU A 273 -17.37 24.51 12.00
C LEU A 273 -16.28 25.26 11.24
N LEU A 274 -16.53 25.57 9.95
CA LEU A 274 -15.61 26.31 9.10
C LEU A 274 -15.84 27.82 9.09
N ALA A 275 -16.74 28.33 9.94
CA ALA A 275 -17.06 29.77 10.06
C ALA A 275 -15.83 30.67 10.32
N PRO A 276 -14.82 30.27 11.12
CA PRO A 276 -13.64 31.12 11.38
C PRO A 276 -12.73 31.27 10.15
N LEU A 277 -12.88 30.40 9.12
CA LEU A 277 -12.14 30.54 7.87
C LEU A 277 -12.79 31.62 6.99
N GLY A 278 -11.99 32.51 6.39
CA GLY A 278 -12.49 33.49 5.42
C GLY A 278 -13.35 32.83 4.33
N ALA A 279 -14.33 33.56 3.78
CA ALA A 279 -15.34 33.03 2.87
C ALA A 279 -14.75 32.19 1.72
N VAL A 280 -13.67 32.67 1.10
CA VAL A 280 -12.97 32.01 -0.01
C VAL A 280 -12.40 30.64 0.42
N ARG A 281 -11.66 30.59 1.51
CA ARG A 281 -11.04 29.34 2.00
C ARG A 281 -12.09 28.34 2.44
N ARG A 282 -13.15 28.81 3.07
CA ARG A 282 -14.28 27.97 3.49
C ARG A 282 -14.95 27.29 2.29
N GLU A 283 -15.26 28.06 1.23
CA GLU A 283 -15.89 27.48 0.04
C GLU A 283 -14.97 26.51 -0.70
N LEU A 284 -13.65 26.78 -0.74
CA LEU A 284 -12.67 25.84 -1.29
C LEU A 284 -12.65 24.52 -0.51
N VAL A 285 -12.58 24.57 0.81
CA VAL A 285 -12.63 23.38 1.68
C VAL A 285 -13.95 22.61 1.50
N LEU A 286 -15.08 23.33 1.49
CA LEU A 286 -16.40 22.72 1.28
C LEU A 286 -16.53 22.10 -0.12
N LYS A 287 -15.95 22.72 -1.14
CA LYS A 287 -15.87 22.16 -2.50
C LYS A 287 -15.12 20.81 -2.47
N GLU A 288 -13.91 20.78 -1.92
CA GLU A 288 -13.09 19.57 -1.84
C GLU A 288 -13.83 18.45 -1.09
N VAL A 289 -14.43 18.76 0.06
CA VAL A 289 -15.21 17.80 0.84
C VAL A 289 -16.42 17.28 0.04
N ARG A 290 -17.14 18.16 -0.67
CA ARG A 290 -18.30 17.75 -1.51
C ARG A 290 -17.86 16.89 -2.69
N VAL A 291 -16.75 17.23 -3.35
CA VAL A 291 -16.19 16.44 -4.45
C VAL A 291 -15.81 15.05 -3.96
N PHE A 292 -15.09 14.97 -2.83
CA PHE A 292 -14.71 13.70 -2.21
C PHE A 292 -15.92 12.80 -1.93
N PHE A 293 -17.00 13.35 -1.31
CA PHE A 293 -18.19 12.57 -1.00
C PHE A 293 -19.04 12.20 -2.22
N ARG A 294 -18.87 12.87 -3.35
CA ARG A 294 -19.59 12.58 -4.61
C ARG A 294 -18.85 11.61 -5.51
N ASP A 295 -17.56 11.47 -5.35
CA ASP A 295 -16.72 10.61 -6.18
C ASP A 295 -16.71 9.18 -5.63
N SER A 296 -17.43 8.28 -6.31
CA SER A 296 -17.49 6.86 -5.95
C SER A 296 -16.13 6.16 -6.03
N THR A 297 -15.22 6.63 -6.91
CA THR A 297 -13.89 6.06 -7.08
C THR A 297 -13.03 6.33 -5.83
N GLN A 298 -13.13 7.51 -5.25
CA GLN A 298 -12.42 7.84 -4.00
C GLN A 298 -12.96 7.03 -2.82
N TRP A 299 -14.28 6.83 -2.74
CA TRP A 299 -14.88 5.98 -1.72
C TRP A 299 -14.42 4.52 -1.79
N SER A 300 -14.35 3.96 -2.99
CA SER A 300 -13.87 2.58 -3.17
C SER A 300 -12.45 2.40 -2.64
N GLN A 301 -11.59 3.37 -2.91
CA GLN A 301 -10.21 3.37 -2.44
C GLN A 301 -10.13 3.53 -0.90
N LEU A 302 -10.98 4.36 -0.31
CA LEU A 302 -11.04 4.55 1.14
C LEU A 302 -11.50 3.28 1.87
N ILE A 303 -12.48 2.57 1.31
CA ILE A 303 -12.95 1.30 1.84
C ILE A 303 -11.86 0.23 1.77
N LEU A 304 -11.17 0.14 0.62
CA LEU A 304 -10.00 -0.74 0.47
C LEU A 304 -8.95 -0.48 1.55
N LEU A 305 -8.70 0.79 1.82
CA LEU A 305 -7.75 1.20 2.85
C LEU A 305 -8.22 0.80 4.24
N GLY A 306 -9.51 0.97 4.56
CA GLY A 306 -10.08 0.50 5.82
C GLY A 306 -9.90 -1.01 5.99
N VAL A 307 -10.10 -1.78 4.92
CA VAL A 307 -9.84 -3.23 4.92
C VAL A 307 -8.37 -3.53 5.17
N LEU A 308 -7.46 -2.86 4.47
CA LEU A 308 -6.02 -3.03 4.65
C LEU A 308 -5.60 -2.74 6.09
N MET A 309 -6.21 -1.72 6.72
CA MET A 309 -5.99 -1.41 8.13
C MET A 309 -6.48 -2.50 9.09
N VAL A 310 -7.70 -2.98 8.89
CA VAL A 310 -8.23 -4.06 9.72
C VAL A 310 -7.32 -5.28 9.64
N VAL A 311 -6.86 -5.61 8.45
CA VAL A 311 -5.93 -6.72 8.23
C VAL A 311 -4.57 -6.47 8.88
N TYR A 312 -4.03 -5.26 8.71
CA TYR A 312 -2.78 -4.86 9.34
C TYR A 312 -2.86 -4.99 10.87
N VAL A 313 -3.90 -4.46 11.49
CA VAL A 313 -4.15 -4.54 12.93
C VAL A 313 -4.35 -6.00 13.37
N PHE A 314 -5.07 -6.80 12.59
CA PHE A 314 -5.28 -8.21 12.88
C PHE A 314 -3.99 -9.03 12.80
N ASN A 315 -3.13 -8.76 11.81
CA ASN A 315 -1.81 -9.39 11.69
C ASN A 315 -0.93 -9.15 12.91
N ILE A 316 -0.96 -7.94 13.46
CA ILE A 316 -0.18 -7.60 14.66
C ILE A 316 -0.67 -8.38 15.88
N LYS A 317 -1.98 -8.61 16.01
CA LYS A 317 -2.55 -9.44 17.10
C LYS A 317 -2.05 -10.89 17.07
N LEU A 318 -1.68 -11.38 15.90
CA LEU A 318 -1.19 -12.75 15.71
C LEU A 318 0.29 -12.93 16.07
N LEU A 319 1.05 -11.85 16.28
CA LEU A 319 2.44 -11.94 16.74
C LEU A 319 2.47 -12.44 18.21
N PRO A 320 3.11 -13.59 18.48
CA PRO A 320 3.15 -14.18 19.82
C PRO A 320 4.22 -13.48 20.66
N LEU A 321 3.90 -12.31 21.18
CA LEU A 321 4.75 -11.60 22.13
C LEU A 321 4.34 -11.99 23.56
N ARG A 322 4.71 -13.20 24.01
CA ARG A 322 4.48 -13.61 25.41
C ARG A 322 5.52 -12.97 26.32
N ARG A 323 5.05 -12.35 27.39
CA ARG A 323 5.84 -11.83 28.51
C ARG A 323 6.46 -13.00 29.29
N GLY A 324 7.77 -12.97 29.52
CA GLY A 324 8.37 -13.86 30.52
C GLY A 324 9.87 -14.07 30.44
N GLU A 325 10.54 -13.78 29.33
CA GLU A 325 11.99 -13.97 29.22
C GLU A 325 12.69 -12.71 28.69
N SER A 326 13.98 -12.55 29.00
CA SER A 326 14.80 -11.37 28.65
C SER A 326 14.81 -11.05 27.14
N VAL A 327 14.72 -12.06 26.31
CA VAL A 327 14.61 -11.95 24.84
C VAL A 327 13.22 -11.42 24.44
N GLY A 328 12.18 -11.75 25.19
CA GLY A 328 10.82 -11.29 24.95
C GLY A 328 10.64 -9.79 25.14
N PHE A 329 11.32 -9.18 26.15
CA PHE A 329 11.22 -7.73 26.38
C PHE A 329 11.84 -6.92 25.23
N PHE A 330 13.00 -7.33 24.73
CA PHE A 330 13.67 -6.64 23.62
C PHE A 330 12.81 -6.72 22.35
N LEU A 331 12.35 -7.92 21.96
CA LEU A 331 11.49 -8.10 20.80
C LEU A 331 10.15 -7.37 20.95
N ALA A 332 9.56 -7.37 22.13
CA ALA A 332 8.30 -6.70 22.42
C ALA A 332 8.36 -5.16 22.23
N ASN A 333 9.53 -4.57 22.23
CA ASN A 333 9.72 -3.13 22.02
C ASN A 333 10.34 -2.80 20.64
N VAL A 334 11.18 -3.68 20.08
CA VAL A 334 11.77 -3.48 18.74
C VAL A 334 10.72 -3.69 17.64
N ILE A 335 9.88 -4.71 17.75
CA ILE A 335 8.84 -4.98 16.75
C ILE A 335 7.85 -3.81 16.60
N PRO A 336 7.29 -3.23 17.67
CA PRO A 336 6.44 -2.04 17.57
C PRO A 336 7.13 -0.84 16.92
N PHE A 337 8.42 -0.66 17.22
CA PHE A 337 9.20 0.41 16.60
C PHE A 337 9.39 0.18 15.09
N LEU A 338 9.74 -1.01 14.66
CA LEU A 338 9.82 -1.37 13.22
C LEU A 338 8.45 -1.28 12.54
N ASN A 339 7.39 -1.58 13.28
CA ASN A 339 6.01 -1.44 12.82
C ASN A 339 5.63 0.01 12.47
N LEU A 340 6.30 1.01 13.08
CA LEU A 340 6.17 2.42 12.71
C LEU A 340 6.53 2.66 11.24
N GLY A 341 7.58 2.00 10.73
CA GLY A 341 7.95 2.06 9.32
C GLY A 341 6.86 1.51 8.39
N LEU A 342 6.25 0.38 8.77
CA LEU A 342 5.12 -0.20 8.04
C LEU A 342 3.89 0.71 8.07
N ALA A 343 3.56 1.29 9.22
CA ALA A 343 2.47 2.28 9.35
C ALA A 343 2.73 3.50 8.45
N GLY A 344 3.96 4.02 8.44
CA GLY A 344 4.37 5.08 7.53
C GLY A 344 4.21 4.72 6.05
N PHE A 345 4.56 3.49 5.67
CA PHE A 345 4.35 3.00 4.30
C PHE A 345 2.86 2.91 3.93
N VAL A 346 2.01 2.45 4.84
CA VAL A 346 0.56 2.46 4.65
C VAL A 346 0.07 3.89 4.42
N LEU A 347 0.51 4.85 5.24
CA LEU A 347 0.14 6.27 5.08
C LEU A 347 0.62 6.85 3.75
N ALA A 348 1.84 6.51 3.30
CA ALA A 348 2.35 6.92 1.99
C ALA A 348 1.49 6.36 0.86
N SER A 349 1.06 5.11 0.96
CA SER A 349 0.17 4.47 -0.02
C SER A 349 -1.19 5.15 -0.10
N VAL A 350 -1.72 5.58 1.05
CA VAL A 350 -2.96 6.37 1.14
C VAL A 350 -2.77 7.73 0.49
N ALA A 351 -1.72 8.44 0.88
CA ALA A 351 -1.42 9.77 0.37
C ALA A 351 -1.19 9.76 -1.14
N ALA A 352 -0.57 8.71 -1.69
CA ALA A 352 -0.42 8.50 -3.14
C ALA A 352 -1.76 8.50 -3.87
N ARG A 353 -2.79 7.94 -3.26
CA ARG A 353 -4.11 7.77 -3.89
C ARG A 353 -5.03 8.96 -3.69
N PHE A 354 -4.95 9.65 -2.55
CA PHE A 354 -5.88 10.72 -2.18
C PHE A 354 -5.29 12.12 -2.26
N LEU A 355 -4.05 12.32 -1.79
CA LEU A 355 -3.45 13.64 -1.72
C LEU A 355 -2.67 13.98 -2.99
N PHE A 356 -1.87 13.04 -3.48
CA PHE A 356 -1.04 13.25 -4.65
C PHE A 356 -1.84 13.64 -5.90
N PRO A 357 -2.99 13.00 -6.24
CA PRO A 357 -3.79 13.38 -7.39
C PRO A 357 -4.54 14.70 -7.24
N GLY A 358 -4.60 15.28 -6.05
CA GLY A 358 -5.49 16.38 -5.70
C GLY A 358 -5.48 17.56 -6.67
N VAL A 359 -4.31 17.98 -7.15
CA VAL A 359 -4.20 19.09 -8.14
C VAL A 359 -4.48 18.60 -9.56
N SER A 360 -4.04 17.39 -9.90
CA SER A 360 -4.30 16.78 -11.22
C SER A 360 -5.80 16.57 -11.48
N LEU A 361 -6.58 16.27 -10.43
CA LEU A 361 -8.04 16.08 -10.51
C LEU A 361 -8.81 17.36 -10.84
N GLU A 362 -8.23 18.55 -10.67
CA GLU A 362 -8.84 19.79 -11.19
C GLU A 362 -8.87 19.78 -12.73
N GLY A 363 -7.91 19.09 -13.36
CA GLY A 363 -7.92 18.77 -14.78
C GLY A 363 -8.18 19.98 -15.67
N ARG A 364 -9.12 19.82 -16.59
CA ARG A 364 -9.53 20.87 -17.55
C ARG A 364 -10.23 22.06 -16.89
N THR A 365 -10.69 21.97 -15.64
CA THR A 365 -11.37 23.06 -14.93
C THR A 365 -10.40 24.00 -14.18
N LEU A 366 -9.11 23.68 -14.15
CA LEU A 366 -8.10 24.50 -13.46
C LEU A 366 -8.03 25.93 -14.02
N TRP A 367 -8.25 26.10 -15.33
CA TRP A 367 -8.29 27.44 -15.96
C TRP A 367 -9.37 28.35 -15.36
N LEU A 368 -10.51 27.76 -14.98
CA LEU A 368 -11.60 28.51 -14.34
C LEU A 368 -11.20 29.03 -12.95
N LEU A 369 -10.45 28.22 -12.21
CA LEU A 369 -9.89 28.62 -10.90
C LEU A 369 -8.81 29.68 -11.07
N ARG A 370 -8.00 29.60 -12.13
CA ARG A 370 -6.98 30.61 -12.46
C ARG A 370 -7.60 31.94 -12.94
N ALA A 371 -8.70 31.88 -13.67
CA ALA A 371 -9.42 33.10 -14.12
C ALA A 371 -10.22 33.77 -12.99
N SER A 372 -10.39 33.09 -11.83
CA SER A 372 -11.08 33.65 -10.67
C SER A 372 -10.10 34.47 -9.79
N PRO A 373 -10.59 35.42 -8.97
CA PRO A 373 -9.75 36.23 -8.08
C PRO A 373 -9.23 35.42 -6.88
N LEU A 374 -8.90 34.15 -7.08
CA LEU A 374 -8.40 33.22 -6.07
C LEU A 374 -6.87 33.20 -6.10
N ARG A 375 -6.24 33.28 -4.93
CA ARG A 375 -4.81 33.01 -4.83
C ARG A 375 -4.57 31.51 -4.93
N MET A 376 -3.74 31.05 -5.87
CA MET A 376 -3.41 29.62 -6.03
C MET A 376 -2.83 29.01 -4.75
N ARG A 377 -2.21 29.82 -3.90
CA ARG A 377 -1.79 29.43 -2.56
C ARG A 377 -2.95 28.94 -1.70
N ASP A 378 -4.10 29.61 -1.72
CA ASP A 378 -5.26 29.22 -0.90
C ASP A 378 -5.84 27.87 -1.36
N LEU A 379 -5.79 27.60 -2.68
CA LEU A 379 -6.15 26.29 -3.23
C LEU A 379 -5.19 25.18 -2.74
N LEU A 380 -3.87 25.42 -2.80
CA LEU A 380 -2.86 24.45 -2.36
C LEU A 380 -3.03 24.12 -0.88
N TRP A 381 -3.20 25.13 -0.03
CA TRP A 381 -3.41 24.96 1.41
C TRP A 381 -4.76 24.31 1.74
N ALA A 382 -5.81 24.59 1.00
CA ALA A 382 -7.10 23.90 1.15
C ALA A 382 -6.94 22.40 0.88
N LYS A 383 -6.29 22.03 -0.23
CA LYS A 383 -6.02 20.61 -0.57
C LYS A 383 -5.13 19.94 0.47
N PHE A 384 -4.10 20.63 0.95
CA PHE A 384 -3.22 20.11 2.00
C PHE A 384 -4.01 19.78 3.27
N TRP A 385 -4.78 20.72 3.83
CA TRP A 385 -5.49 20.50 5.08
C TRP A 385 -6.65 19.49 4.96
N VAL A 386 -7.41 19.54 3.86
CA VAL A 386 -8.52 18.59 3.63
C VAL A 386 -8.01 17.16 3.54
N GLY A 387 -6.83 16.94 2.94
CA GLY A 387 -6.23 15.61 2.85
C GLY A 387 -5.48 15.20 4.13
N THR A 388 -4.75 16.14 4.77
CA THR A 388 -3.89 15.83 5.92
C THR A 388 -4.71 15.48 7.16
N LEU A 389 -5.82 16.16 7.43
CA LEU A 389 -6.61 15.91 8.65
C LEU A 389 -7.18 14.48 8.71
N PRO A 390 -7.85 13.94 7.68
CA PRO A 390 -8.28 12.55 7.69
C PRO A 390 -7.10 11.57 7.79
N LEU A 391 -6.00 11.86 7.10
CA LEU A 391 -4.79 11.04 7.12
C LEU A 391 -4.18 11.00 8.53
N LEU A 392 -4.19 12.13 9.24
CA LEU A 392 -3.68 12.23 10.63
C LEU A 392 -4.55 11.42 11.61
N VAL A 393 -5.88 11.53 11.50
CA VAL A 393 -6.80 10.73 12.33
C VAL A 393 -6.55 9.24 12.10
N LEU A 394 -6.38 8.85 10.84
CA LEU A 394 -6.09 7.51 10.42
C LEU A 394 -4.75 7.01 11.00
N ALA A 395 -3.70 7.82 10.90
CA ALA A 395 -2.36 7.54 11.41
C ALA A 395 -2.36 7.31 12.93
N ILE A 396 -2.98 8.22 13.66
CA ILE A 396 -3.12 8.14 15.11
C ILE A 396 -3.92 6.89 15.51
N ALA A 397 -5.06 6.64 14.86
CA ALA A 397 -5.88 5.46 15.14
C ALA A 397 -5.10 4.16 14.89
N LEU A 398 -4.36 4.07 13.78
CA LEU A 398 -3.57 2.91 13.42
C LEU A 398 -2.47 2.62 14.45
N VAL A 399 -1.63 3.61 14.76
CA VAL A 399 -0.52 3.46 15.70
C VAL A 399 -1.03 3.22 17.12
N THR A 400 -2.10 3.89 17.53
CA THR A 400 -2.70 3.66 18.86
C THR A 400 -3.25 2.23 18.96
N ALA A 401 -4.00 1.76 17.97
CA ALA A 401 -4.54 0.41 17.96
C ALA A 401 -3.43 -0.65 18.01
N THR A 402 -2.38 -0.48 17.22
CA THR A 402 -1.25 -1.42 17.19
C THR A 402 -0.45 -1.43 18.47
N ASN A 403 -0.18 -0.26 19.05
CA ASN A 403 0.55 -0.14 20.32
C ASN A 403 -0.23 -0.73 21.50
N LEU A 404 -1.56 -0.52 21.54
CA LEU A 404 -2.41 -1.14 22.56
C LEU A 404 -2.43 -2.67 22.44
N MET A 405 -2.46 -3.20 21.23
CA MET A 405 -2.42 -4.65 21.00
C MET A 405 -1.07 -5.28 21.38
N LEU A 406 0.02 -4.59 21.07
CA LEU A 406 1.38 -5.04 21.38
C LEU A 406 1.76 -4.80 22.86
N GLN A 407 0.92 -4.07 23.62
CA GLN A 407 1.17 -3.69 25.02
C GLN A 407 2.56 -3.09 25.22
N VAL A 408 2.93 -2.16 24.36
CA VAL A 408 4.25 -1.50 24.37
C VAL A 408 4.47 -0.68 25.63
N SER A 409 5.74 -0.40 25.94
CA SER A 409 6.10 0.52 27.03
C SER A 409 5.59 1.94 26.75
N THR A 410 5.31 2.71 27.80
CA THR A 410 4.81 4.09 27.66
C THR A 410 5.75 4.98 26.85
N PHE A 411 7.06 4.75 26.96
CA PHE A 411 8.05 5.48 26.18
C PHE A 411 7.92 5.20 24.69
N ILE A 412 7.88 3.93 24.28
CA ILE A 412 7.72 3.56 22.87
C ILE A 412 6.37 4.02 22.32
N PHE A 413 5.31 3.98 23.15
CA PHE A 413 4.00 4.51 22.76
C PHE A 413 4.08 6.01 22.44
N ALA A 414 4.70 6.80 23.33
CA ALA A 414 4.84 8.24 23.12
C ALA A 414 5.70 8.57 21.89
N VAL A 415 6.84 7.89 21.73
CA VAL A 415 7.73 8.07 20.58
C VAL A 415 7.02 7.75 19.29
N THR A 416 6.43 6.56 19.15
CA THR A 416 5.76 6.14 17.90
C THR A 416 4.56 7.02 17.56
N LEU A 417 3.81 7.49 18.58
CA LEU A 417 2.68 8.41 18.37
C LEU A 417 3.17 9.80 17.91
N LEU A 418 4.22 10.33 18.51
CA LEU A 418 4.78 11.62 18.11
C LEU A 418 5.37 11.54 16.69
N THR A 419 6.14 10.50 16.41
CA THR A 419 6.78 10.32 15.11
C THR A 419 5.77 10.14 13.99
N ILE A 420 4.68 9.37 14.20
CA ILE A 420 3.67 9.18 13.15
C ILE A 420 2.94 10.49 12.83
N VAL A 421 2.77 11.39 13.80
CA VAL A 421 2.21 12.73 13.55
C VAL A 421 3.14 13.53 12.63
N PHE A 422 4.44 13.61 12.94
CA PHE A 422 5.40 14.30 12.09
C PHE A 422 5.52 13.66 10.70
N LEU A 423 5.57 12.34 10.63
CA LEU A 423 5.57 11.60 9.35
C LEU A 423 4.33 11.86 8.53
N THR A 424 3.16 11.99 9.15
CA THR A 424 1.91 12.30 8.44
C THR A 424 1.99 13.66 7.75
N PHE A 425 2.49 14.68 8.43
CA PHE A 425 2.70 16.01 7.82
C PHE A 425 3.76 15.97 6.72
N ALA A 426 4.86 15.24 6.92
CA ALA A 426 5.90 15.06 5.91
C ALA A 426 5.36 14.40 4.65
N VAL A 427 4.66 13.28 4.79
CA VAL A 427 4.07 12.53 3.67
C VAL A 427 2.99 13.34 2.97
N ALA A 428 2.14 14.07 3.70
CA ALA A 428 1.12 14.93 3.12
C ALA A 428 1.74 16.09 2.34
N GLY A 429 2.78 16.73 2.88
CA GLY A 429 3.51 17.81 2.21
C GLY A 429 4.21 17.33 0.94
N LEU A 430 4.86 16.16 0.99
CA LEU A 430 5.42 15.50 -0.19
C LEU A 430 4.35 15.18 -1.23
N ALA A 431 3.21 14.62 -0.83
CA ALA A 431 2.13 14.23 -1.75
C ALA A 431 1.54 15.44 -2.48
N VAL A 432 1.15 16.47 -1.76
CA VAL A 432 0.55 17.67 -2.35
C VAL A 432 1.60 18.47 -3.13
N GLY A 433 2.82 18.60 -2.58
CA GLY A 433 3.92 19.32 -3.23
C GLY A 433 4.33 18.68 -4.56
N LEU A 434 4.68 17.40 -4.54
CA LEU A 434 5.09 16.68 -5.75
C LEU A 434 3.92 16.45 -6.72
N GLY A 435 2.69 16.24 -6.23
CA GLY A 435 1.50 16.19 -7.05
C GLY A 435 1.23 17.48 -7.82
N THR A 436 1.63 18.62 -7.25
CA THR A 436 1.57 19.94 -7.90
C THR A 436 2.74 20.18 -8.86
N LEU A 437 3.93 19.65 -8.52
CA LEU A 437 5.12 19.75 -9.38
C LEU A 437 5.08 18.82 -10.60
N TYR A 438 4.37 17.69 -10.51
CA TYR A 438 4.21 16.72 -11.59
C TYR A 438 2.73 16.46 -11.92
N PRO A 439 1.94 17.50 -12.27
CA PRO A 439 0.51 17.34 -12.51
C PRO A 439 0.27 16.59 -13.82
N ARG A 440 -0.78 15.80 -13.83
CA ARG A 440 -1.24 15.05 -15.01
C ARG A 440 -2.69 15.41 -15.28
N TYR A 441 -2.92 16.38 -16.18
CA TYR A 441 -4.25 16.92 -16.46
C TYR A 441 -5.04 16.13 -17.50
N ASP A 442 -4.35 15.30 -18.30
CA ASP A 442 -4.95 14.59 -19.44
C ASP A 442 -5.50 13.20 -19.07
N THR A 443 -5.47 12.83 -17.80
CA THR A 443 -5.97 11.52 -17.35
C THR A 443 -7.43 11.59 -16.97
N GLU A 444 -8.24 10.75 -17.59
CA GLU A 444 -9.65 10.59 -17.28
C GLU A 444 -9.90 9.73 -16.05
N ASN A 445 -8.95 8.87 -15.69
CA ASN A 445 -9.04 7.96 -14.55
C ASN A 445 -8.08 8.38 -13.42
N ALA A 446 -8.65 8.77 -12.27
CA ALA A 446 -7.90 9.16 -11.07
C ALA A 446 -6.91 8.08 -10.60
N ALA A 447 -7.20 6.80 -10.83
CA ALA A 447 -6.34 5.68 -10.44
C ALA A 447 -5.02 5.61 -11.25
N GLN A 448 -4.95 6.26 -12.41
CA GLN A 448 -3.74 6.31 -13.23
C GLN A 448 -2.74 7.38 -12.78
N ILE A 449 -3.17 8.40 -12.03
CA ILE A 449 -2.32 9.51 -11.60
C ILE A 449 -1.19 9.03 -10.67
N PRO A 450 -1.45 8.19 -9.65
CA PRO A 450 -0.38 7.64 -8.79
C PRO A 450 0.65 6.78 -9.54
N THR A 451 0.27 6.17 -10.66
CA THR A 451 1.19 5.32 -11.46
C THR A 451 2.07 6.12 -12.40
N SER A 452 1.92 7.45 -12.44
CA SER A 452 2.75 8.35 -13.24
C SER A 452 4.17 8.46 -12.69
N PHE A 453 5.08 9.04 -13.51
CA PHE A 453 6.44 9.34 -13.06
C PHE A 453 6.47 10.17 -11.76
N GLY A 454 5.60 11.17 -11.64
CA GLY A 454 5.47 11.98 -10.42
C GLY A 454 5.04 11.15 -9.21
N GLY A 455 4.11 10.20 -9.40
CA GLY A 455 3.68 9.28 -8.34
C GLY A 455 4.81 8.34 -7.89
N LEU A 456 5.63 7.87 -8.83
CA LEU A 456 6.85 7.10 -8.54
C LEU A 456 7.83 7.92 -7.70
N VAL A 457 8.13 9.15 -8.10
CA VAL A 457 9.02 10.08 -7.36
C VAL A 457 8.47 10.33 -5.96
N PHE A 458 7.17 10.55 -5.83
CA PHE A 458 6.52 10.71 -4.53
C PHE A 458 6.71 9.48 -3.63
N MET A 459 6.40 8.28 -4.12
CA MET A 459 6.52 7.04 -3.33
C MET A 459 7.95 6.77 -2.88
N MET A 460 8.93 6.93 -3.79
CA MET A 460 10.34 6.79 -3.45
C MET A 460 10.78 7.80 -2.40
N SER A 461 10.37 9.07 -2.53
CA SER A 461 10.69 10.12 -1.57
C SER A 461 10.05 9.86 -0.21
N ALA A 462 8.79 9.42 -0.19
CA ALA A 462 8.07 9.10 1.04
C ALA A 462 8.72 7.93 1.78
N ILE A 463 9.05 6.84 1.07
CA ILE A 463 9.71 5.67 1.66
C ILE A 463 11.11 6.03 2.16
N ALA A 464 11.86 6.85 1.40
CA ALA A 464 13.18 7.32 1.82
C ALA A 464 13.09 8.15 3.12
N VAL A 465 12.15 9.08 3.21
CA VAL A 465 11.92 9.89 4.43
C VAL A 465 11.54 8.99 5.60
N ILE A 466 10.59 8.06 5.42
CA ILE A 466 10.19 7.11 6.47
C ILE A 466 11.40 6.28 6.93
N GLY A 467 12.18 5.75 6.00
CA GLY A 467 13.37 4.95 6.31
C GLY A 467 14.42 5.73 7.08
N VAL A 468 14.73 6.96 6.65
CA VAL A 468 15.71 7.82 7.32
C VAL A 468 15.23 8.21 8.73
N VAL A 469 13.95 8.54 8.90
CA VAL A 469 13.37 8.85 10.22
C VAL A 469 13.50 7.66 11.16
N VAL A 470 13.10 6.46 10.72
CA VAL A 470 13.23 5.23 11.52
C VAL A 470 14.70 4.95 11.90
N VAL A 471 15.63 5.14 10.97
CA VAL A 471 17.07 4.96 11.23
C VAL A 471 17.59 5.99 12.24
N CYS A 472 17.19 7.26 12.13
CA CYS A 472 17.60 8.31 13.10
C CYS A 472 17.09 8.00 14.51
N GLU A 473 15.87 7.49 14.62
CA GLU A 473 15.26 7.16 15.92
C GLU A 473 15.72 5.78 16.46
N ALA A 474 16.29 4.91 15.61
CA ALA A 474 16.74 3.58 16.03
C ALA A 474 17.82 3.64 17.13
N ARG A 475 18.77 4.58 17.02
CA ARG A 475 19.83 4.75 18.04
C ARG A 475 19.28 5.13 19.41
N PRO A 476 18.50 6.23 19.59
CA PRO A 476 17.94 6.60 20.87
C PRO A 476 17.00 5.53 21.46
N VAL A 477 16.19 4.89 20.62
CA VAL A 477 15.32 3.79 21.06
C VAL A 477 16.12 2.60 21.54
N TYR A 478 17.16 2.20 20.80
CA TYR A 478 18.05 1.12 21.21
C TYR A 478 18.82 1.45 22.51
N ALA A 479 19.33 2.68 22.65
CA ALA A 479 20.02 3.13 23.87
C ALA A 479 19.11 3.06 25.09
N TRP A 480 17.86 3.50 24.94
CA TRP A 480 16.86 3.41 26.00
C TRP A 480 16.52 1.96 26.38
N LEU A 481 16.31 1.08 25.39
CA LEU A 481 16.06 -0.34 25.62
C LEU A 481 17.24 -1.01 26.36
N ARG A 482 18.46 -0.72 25.91
CA ARG A 482 19.68 -1.23 26.56
C ARG A 482 19.79 -0.75 27.99
N ALA A 483 19.51 0.53 28.27
CA ALA A 483 19.56 1.08 29.62
C ALA A 483 18.57 0.40 30.57
N GLN A 484 17.36 0.12 30.11
CA GLN A 484 16.38 -0.64 30.91
C GLN A 484 16.83 -2.07 31.21
N TYR A 485 17.60 -2.67 30.29
CA TYR A 485 18.09 -4.03 30.46
C TYR A 485 19.37 -4.11 31.31
N THR A 486 20.32 -3.18 31.11
CA THR A 486 21.63 -3.20 31.75
C THR A 486 21.74 -2.29 33.00
N GLY A 487 20.72 -1.46 33.26
CA GLY A 487 20.75 -0.44 34.32
C GLY A 487 21.74 0.69 34.09
N GLN A 488 22.37 0.79 32.91
CA GLN A 488 23.32 1.85 32.59
C GLN A 488 22.60 3.17 32.26
N PRO A 489 23.11 4.33 32.73
CA PRO A 489 22.50 5.61 32.40
C PRO A 489 22.58 5.90 30.90
N VAL A 490 21.50 6.42 30.33
CA VAL A 490 21.46 6.88 28.94
C VAL A 490 22.01 8.29 28.87
N ASP A 491 22.86 8.57 27.89
CA ASP A 491 23.27 9.91 27.56
C ASP A 491 22.08 10.72 26.99
N PRO A 492 21.55 11.71 27.74
CA PRO A 492 20.36 12.44 27.30
C PRO A 492 20.60 13.24 26.02
N LEU A 493 21.84 13.64 25.74
CA LEU A 493 22.18 14.42 24.55
C LEU A 493 22.04 13.57 23.27
N GLN A 494 22.54 12.32 23.26
CA GLN A 494 22.42 11.41 22.15
C GLN A 494 20.95 11.04 21.86
N MET A 495 20.14 10.93 22.92
CA MET A 495 18.74 10.63 22.84
C MET A 495 17.95 11.76 22.16
N VAL A 496 18.14 13.00 22.61
CA VAL A 496 17.47 14.17 22.07
C VAL A 496 17.89 14.43 20.62
N MET A 497 19.18 14.29 20.32
CA MET A 497 19.72 14.59 18.98
C MET A 497 19.08 13.72 17.88
N GLY A 498 18.84 12.44 18.13
CA GLY A 498 18.19 11.54 17.17
C GLY A 498 16.74 11.95 16.85
N PHE A 499 15.95 12.29 17.90
CA PHE A 499 14.56 12.71 17.71
C PHE A 499 14.46 14.10 17.07
N VAL A 500 15.33 15.04 17.44
CA VAL A 500 15.39 16.39 16.82
C VAL A 500 15.73 16.27 15.33
N LEU A 501 16.70 15.43 14.97
CA LEU A 501 17.07 15.20 13.57
C LEU A 501 15.90 14.60 12.79
N ALA A 502 15.22 13.60 13.32
CA ALA A 502 14.04 13.00 12.73
C ALA A 502 12.92 14.02 12.50
N GLY A 503 12.62 14.85 13.51
CA GLY A 503 11.64 15.94 13.41
C GLY A 503 12.01 16.98 12.36
N LEU A 504 13.28 17.37 12.28
CA LEU A 504 13.80 18.33 11.29
C LEU A 504 13.65 17.79 9.86
N ILE A 505 13.97 16.52 9.64
CA ILE A 505 13.78 15.84 8.34
C ILE A 505 12.30 15.86 7.96
N CYS A 506 11.40 15.57 8.89
CA CYS A 506 9.95 15.62 8.63
C CYS A 506 9.47 17.03 8.26
N ILE A 507 9.97 18.07 8.97
CA ILE A 507 9.63 19.46 8.66
C ILE A 507 10.13 19.86 7.28
N VAL A 508 11.38 19.54 6.95
CA VAL A 508 11.96 19.83 5.63
C VAL A 508 11.18 19.09 4.53
N ALA A 509 10.87 17.81 4.74
CA ALA A 509 10.09 17.01 3.80
C ALA A 509 8.66 17.53 3.60
N CYS A 510 8.08 18.19 4.60
CA CYS A 510 6.78 18.86 4.46
C CYS A 510 6.91 20.20 3.75
N VAL A 511 7.78 21.08 4.21
CA VAL A 511 7.81 22.50 3.80
C VAL A 511 8.47 22.69 2.43
N ALA A 512 9.57 21.98 2.13
CA ALA A 512 10.30 22.21 0.89
C ALA A 512 9.50 21.90 -0.38
N PRO A 513 8.77 20.75 -0.49
CA PRO A 513 7.96 20.49 -1.67
C PRO A 513 6.76 21.43 -1.79
N LEU A 514 6.14 21.81 -0.66
CA LEU A 514 5.02 22.78 -0.68
C LEU A 514 5.47 24.15 -1.12
N ALA A 515 6.62 24.64 -0.64
CA ALA A 515 7.19 25.93 -1.07
C ALA A 515 7.57 25.92 -2.56
N ALA A 516 8.14 24.81 -3.06
CA ALA A 516 8.42 24.65 -4.48
C ALA A 516 7.15 24.64 -5.34
N ALA A 517 6.10 23.96 -4.87
CA ALA A 517 4.79 23.92 -5.50
C ALA A 517 4.12 25.30 -5.54
N GLU A 518 4.19 26.05 -4.45
CA GLU A 518 3.67 27.42 -4.37
C GLU A 518 4.36 28.35 -5.37
N ARG A 519 5.70 28.30 -5.46
CA ARG A 519 6.48 29.07 -6.44
C ARG A 519 6.07 28.72 -7.87
N ARG A 520 5.91 27.43 -8.20
CA ARG A 520 5.51 27.02 -9.55
C ARG A 520 4.11 27.50 -9.92
N LEU A 521 3.17 27.47 -8.99
CA LEU A 521 1.82 27.98 -9.23
C LEU A 521 1.80 29.50 -9.42
N SER A 522 2.60 30.25 -8.65
CA SER A 522 2.69 31.71 -8.76
C SER A 522 3.41 32.16 -10.02
N THR A 523 4.46 31.45 -10.48
CA THR A 523 5.14 31.76 -11.75
C THR A 523 4.30 31.41 -12.98
N ALA A 524 3.31 30.57 -12.88
CA ALA A 524 2.36 30.25 -13.94
C ALA A 524 1.20 31.28 -14.01
N GLU A 525 1.17 32.27 -13.11
CA GLU A 525 0.23 33.40 -13.11
C GLU A 525 0.76 34.62 -13.92
N GLY A 526 2.04 34.67 -14.28
CA GLY A 526 2.68 35.67 -15.13
C GLY A 526 2.91 35.14 -16.54
#